data_58ba7bbac743b8aabef9b10be23ee3cb
#
_entry.id   58ba7bbac743b8aabef9b10be23ee3cb
#
_cell.length_a   1.000
_cell.length_b   1.000
_cell.length_c   1.000
_cell.angle_alpha   90.00
_cell.angle_beta   90.00
_cell.angle_gamma   90.00
#
_symmetry.space_group_name_H-M   'P 1'
#
loop_
_entity.id
_entity.type
_entity.pdbx_description
1 polymer ?
#
loop_
_entity_poly.entity_id
_entity_poly.type
_entity_poly.pdbx_seq_one_letter_code
_entity_poly.pdbx_strand_id
1 'polypeptide(L)'
;VNYTVATQPIYKDGKTLKSYQLVSLNWLVNSWHKHRNVILADEMGLGKTIQTMAFISHLISVEHNPGPYLVIAPLSTLSHWKRTFDEWTHFNCLLYYDADSKRGRDICKQHEFYHKDILCKGVFVQNRILKTHVIITSYEVFIQDYDFMKDLPFQHIVIDEAHRLKNKT
;
A
#
# COMPACT_ATOMS: atom_id res chain seq x y z
N VAL A 1 -14.46 -5.71 13.97
CA VAL A 1 -14.06 -4.52 14.72
C VAL A 1 -14.96 -3.36 14.32
N ASN A 2 -15.38 -2.54 15.27
CA ASN A 2 -16.16 -1.34 15.00
C ASN A 2 -15.54 -0.18 15.77
N TYR A 3 -14.75 0.62 15.09
CA TYR A 3 -14.08 1.77 15.68
C TYR A 3 -15.05 2.92 15.95
N THR A 4 -14.88 3.55 17.10
CA THR A 4 -15.55 4.81 17.49
C THR A 4 -14.48 5.89 17.70
N VAL A 5 -14.88 7.12 17.94
CA VAL A 5 -13.95 8.21 18.25
C VAL A 5 -13.08 7.88 19.48
N ALA A 6 -13.64 7.16 20.45
CA ALA A 6 -12.94 6.78 21.68
C ALA A 6 -12.02 5.56 21.52
N THR A 7 -12.28 4.69 20.54
CA THR A 7 -11.56 3.41 20.35
C THR A 7 -10.76 3.34 19.05
N GLN A 8 -10.68 4.44 18.30
CA GLN A 8 -9.95 4.48 17.06
C GLN A 8 -8.43 4.29 17.25
N PRO A 9 -7.72 3.76 16.24
CA PRO A 9 -6.28 3.73 16.27
C PRO A 9 -5.68 5.13 16.40
N ILE A 10 -4.61 5.22 17.16
CA ILE A 10 -3.76 6.42 17.20
C ILE A 10 -2.61 6.18 16.23
N TYR A 11 -2.48 7.04 15.24
CA TYR A 11 -1.41 6.99 14.26
C TYR A 11 -0.19 7.78 14.73
N LYS A 12 0.85 7.79 13.91
CA LYS A 12 2.11 8.49 14.18
C LYS A 12 1.84 9.95 14.59
N ASP A 13 2.58 10.42 15.59
CA ASP A 13 2.48 11.77 16.17
C ASP A 13 1.08 12.10 16.75
N GLY A 14 0.37 11.08 17.22
CA GLY A 14 -0.95 11.27 17.84
C GLY A 14 -2.09 11.58 16.89
N LYS A 15 -1.87 11.40 15.57
CA LYS A 15 -2.92 11.64 14.55
C LYS A 15 -4.09 10.69 14.72
N THR A 16 -5.28 11.20 14.48
CA THR A 16 -6.55 10.46 14.55
C THR A 16 -7.41 10.75 13.33
N LEU A 17 -8.34 9.84 13.04
CA LEU A 17 -9.29 9.99 11.94
C LEU A 17 -10.45 10.91 12.35
N LYS A 18 -10.99 11.60 11.37
CA LYS A 18 -12.28 12.31 11.53
C LYS A 18 -13.43 11.29 11.60
N SER A 19 -14.55 11.68 12.19
CA SER A 19 -15.71 10.79 12.39
C SER A 19 -16.17 10.09 11.10
N TYR A 20 -16.28 10.81 10.00
CA TYR A 20 -16.69 10.23 8.71
C TYR A 20 -15.63 9.28 8.12
N GLN A 21 -14.34 9.52 8.39
CA GLN A 21 -13.26 8.61 7.96
C GLN A 21 -13.30 7.31 8.78
N LEU A 22 -13.73 7.35 10.03
CA LEU A 22 -13.97 6.15 10.85
C LEU A 22 -15.11 5.30 10.30
N VAL A 23 -16.19 5.93 9.83
CA VAL A 23 -17.28 5.22 9.17
C VAL A 23 -16.77 4.45 7.95
N SER A 24 -15.97 5.11 7.12
CA SER A 24 -15.34 4.48 5.94
C SER A 24 -14.38 3.36 6.33
N LEU A 25 -13.54 3.55 7.36
CA LEU A 25 -12.64 2.51 7.86
C LEU A 25 -13.42 1.26 8.30
N ASN A 26 -14.47 1.45 9.12
CA ASN A 26 -15.31 0.35 9.59
C ASN A 26 -15.97 -0.40 8.44
N TRP A 27 -16.43 0.33 7.43
CA TRP A 27 -17.03 -0.27 6.23
C TRP A 27 -16.01 -1.05 5.40
N LEU A 28 -14.79 -0.53 5.21
CA LEU A 28 -13.70 -1.21 4.51
C LEU A 28 -13.30 -2.50 5.23
N VAL A 29 -13.09 -2.45 6.54
CA VAL A 29 -12.75 -3.62 7.36
C VAL A 29 -13.84 -4.68 7.31
N ASN A 30 -15.12 -4.27 7.46
CA ASN A 30 -16.25 -5.19 7.39
C ASN A 30 -16.40 -5.81 5.99
N SER A 31 -16.09 -5.06 4.93
CA SER A 31 -16.10 -5.58 3.56
C SER A 31 -14.98 -6.60 3.34
N TRP A 32 -13.79 -6.34 3.88
CA TRP A 32 -12.65 -7.24 3.82
C TRP A 32 -12.94 -8.58 4.53
N HIS A 33 -13.51 -8.56 5.75
CA HIS A 33 -13.93 -9.77 6.45
C HIS A 33 -14.99 -10.58 5.70
N LYS A 34 -15.77 -9.94 4.84
CA LYS A 34 -16.74 -10.59 3.96
C LYS A 34 -16.16 -11.01 2.60
N HIS A 35 -14.85 -10.86 2.41
CA HIS A 35 -14.13 -11.13 1.15
C HIS A 35 -14.75 -10.39 -0.05
N ARG A 36 -15.12 -9.11 0.14
CA ARG A 36 -15.73 -8.28 -0.90
C ARG A 36 -14.77 -7.22 -1.40
N ASN A 37 -14.60 -7.15 -2.71
CA ASN A 37 -13.98 -5.99 -3.35
C ASN A 37 -14.94 -4.81 -3.32
N VAL A 38 -14.41 -3.60 -3.13
CA VAL A 38 -15.21 -2.40 -2.92
C VAL A 38 -14.70 -1.24 -3.77
N ILE A 39 -15.56 -0.26 -3.99
CA ILE A 39 -15.22 1.02 -4.61
C ILE A 39 -15.47 2.11 -3.58
N LEU A 40 -14.43 2.83 -3.21
CA LEU A 40 -14.51 3.99 -2.32
C LEU A 40 -14.79 5.24 -3.17
N ALA A 41 -16.07 5.59 -3.31
CA ALA A 41 -16.55 6.64 -4.20
C ALA A 41 -16.90 7.94 -3.48
N ASP A 42 -16.25 8.24 -2.37
CA ASP A 42 -16.42 9.51 -1.65
C ASP A 42 -16.05 10.72 -2.51
N GLU A 43 -16.60 11.87 -2.20
CA GLU A 43 -16.26 13.14 -2.88
C GLU A 43 -14.77 13.46 -2.77
N MET A 44 -14.30 14.27 -3.71
CA MET A 44 -12.91 14.77 -3.67
C MET A 44 -12.67 15.59 -2.40
N GLY A 45 -11.48 15.46 -1.81
CA GLY A 45 -11.12 16.21 -0.60
C GLY A 45 -11.51 15.55 0.74
N LEU A 46 -12.31 14.49 0.75
CA LEU A 46 -12.68 13.78 1.98
C LEU A 46 -11.57 12.86 2.52
N GLY A 47 -10.40 12.84 1.88
CA GLY A 47 -9.24 12.09 2.36
C GLY A 47 -9.32 10.60 2.11
N LYS A 48 -9.76 10.18 0.91
CA LYS A 48 -9.75 8.76 0.49
C LYS A 48 -8.39 8.09 0.69
N THR A 49 -7.30 8.81 0.43
CA THR A 49 -5.93 8.34 0.68
C THR A 49 -5.70 7.98 2.15
N ILE A 50 -6.14 8.85 3.07
CA ILE A 50 -6.05 8.62 4.53
C ILE A 50 -6.94 7.44 4.95
N GLN A 51 -8.15 7.34 4.42
CA GLN A 51 -9.07 6.23 4.72
C GLN A 51 -8.48 4.89 4.26
N THR A 52 -7.89 4.86 3.08
CA THR A 52 -7.23 3.65 2.53
C THR A 52 -5.96 3.31 3.30
N MET A 53 -5.14 4.31 3.64
CA MET A 53 -3.97 4.11 4.50
C MET A 53 -4.37 3.55 5.87
N ALA A 54 -5.44 4.08 6.47
CA ALA A 54 -5.96 3.60 7.74
C ALA A 54 -6.45 2.16 7.66
N PHE A 55 -7.08 1.77 6.56
CA PHE A 55 -7.49 0.39 6.29
C PHE A 55 -6.27 -0.54 6.18
N ILE A 56 -5.26 -0.19 5.39
CA ILE A 56 -4.03 -0.98 5.29
C ILE A 56 -3.33 -1.07 6.65
N SER A 57 -3.30 0.03 7.41
CA SER A 57 -2.75 0.04 8.77
C SER A 57 -3.50 -0.93 9.71
N HIS A 58 -4.81 -0.99 9.61
CA HIS A 58 -5.62 -1.97 10.35
C HIS A 58 -5.22 -3.41 9.99
N LEU A 59 -5.12 -3.72 8.69
CA LEU A 59 -4.75 -5.07 8.24
C LEU A 59 -3.37 -5.49 8.77
N ILE A 60 -2.41 -4.58 8.78
CA ILE A 60 -1.06 -4.88 9.29
C ILE A 60 -1.05 -5.03 10.81
N SER A 61 -1.65 -4.09 11.54
CA SER A 61 -1.48 -3.98 12.99
C SER A 61 -2.47 -4.84 13.78
N VAL A 62 -3.67 -5.04 13.27
CA VAL A 62 -4.76 -5.74 13.98
C VAL A 62 -5.00 -7.13 13.44
N GLU A 63 -5.03 -7.27 12.11
CA GLU A 63 -5.23 -8.57 11.45
C GLU A 63 -3.91 -9.35 11.27
N HIS A 64 -2.78 -8.76 11.70
CA HIS A 64 -1.45 -9.37 11.61
C HIS A 64 -1.07 -9.82 10.19
N ASN A 65 -1.56 -9.10 9.19
CA ASN A 65 -1.23 -9.33 7.79
C ASN A 65 -0.16 -8.33 7.33
N PRO A 66 1.12 -8.73 7.26
CA PRO A 66 2.22 -7.80 6.98
C PRO A 66 2.26 -7.28 5.53
N GLY A 67 1.43 -7.78 4.64
CA GLY A 67 1.47 -7.46 3.22
C GLY A 67 2.30 -8.42 2.37
N PRO A 68 2.82 -8.00 1.22
CA PRO A 68 2.82 -6.62 0.71
C PRO A 68 1.46 -6.15 0.18
N TYR A 69 1.25 -4.85 0.25
CA TYR A 69 0.11 -4.13 -0.33
C TYR A 69 0.57 -3.33 -1.54
N LEU A 70 -0.24 -3.31 -2.60
CA LEU A 70 0.07 -2.53 -3.80
C LEU A 70 -0.90 -1.36 -3.94
N VAL A 71 -0.36 -0.16 -4.16
CA VAL A 71 -1.11 1.04 -4.52
C VAL A 71 -0.71 1.44 -5.93
N ILE A 72 -1.66 1.41 -6.86
CA ILE A 72 -1.49 1.89 -8.24
C ILE A 72 -2.22 3.23 -8.34
N ALA A 73 -1.49 4.29 -8.64
CA ALA A 73 -2.03 5.63 -8.65
C ALA A 73 -1.50 6.45 -9.84
N PRO A 74 -2.18 7.54 -10.24
CA PRO A 74 -1.64 8.47 -11.22
C PRO A 74 -0.31 9.04 -10.77
N LEU A 75 0.59 9.28 -11.72
CA LEU A 75 1.93 9.82 -11.45
C LEU A 75 1.90 11.08 -10.57
N SER A 76 0.94 11.96 -10.82
CA SER A 76 0.78 13.22 -10.06
C SER A 76 0.45 13.03 -8.58
N THR A 77 -0.08 11.87 -8.18
CA THR A 77 -0.51 11.59 -6.81
C THR A 77 0.43 10.67 -6.04
N LEU A 78 1.44 10.07 -6.69
CA LEU A 78 2.37 9.13 -6.05
C LEU A 78 3.07 9.71 -4.83
N SER A 79 3.60 10.95 -4.94
CA SER A 79 4.26 11.63 -3.84
C SER A 79 3.32 11.91 -2.66
N HIS A 80 2.04 12.20 -2.95
CA HIS A 80 1.03 12.39 -1.92
C HIS A 80 0.74 11.08 -1.17
N TRP A 81 0.61 9.96 -1.89
CA TRP A 81 0.46 8.62 -1.29
C TRP A 81 1.65 8.28 -0.38
N LYS A 82 2.88 8.42 -0.91
CA LYS A 82 4.11 8.14 -0.14
C LYS A 82 4.16 8.98 1.13
N ARG A 83 3.96 10.31 1.01
CA ARG A 83 3.94 11.22 2.14
C ARG A 83 2.89 10.86 3.17
N THR A 84 1.69 10.46 2.75
CA THR A 84 0.63 10.04 3.67
C THR A 84 1.07 8.86 4.53
N PHE A 85 1.66 7.82 3.93
CA PHE A 85 2.18 6.68 4.70
C PHE A 85 3.30 7.08 5.65
N ASP A 86 4.25 7.90 5.21
CA ASP A 86 5.40 8.33 6.03
C ASP A 86 4.98 9.20 7.22
N GLU A 87 3.96 10.04 7.04
CA GLU A 87 3.46 10.94 8.06
C GLU A 87 2.50 10.28 9.05
N TRP A 88 1.84 9.18 8.67
CA TRP A 88 0.80 8.57 9.47
C TRP A 88 1.19 7.22 10.07
N THR A 89 2.22 6.57 9.53
CA THR A 89 2.61 5.21 9.92
C THR A 89 4.11 5.07 10.10
N HIS A 90 4.53 3.95 10.71
CA HIS A 90 5.93 3.52 10.78
C HIS A 90 6.22 2.37 9.79
N PHE A 91 5.31 2.10 8.86
CA PHE A 91 5.48 1.00 7.92
C PHE A 91 6.52 1.34 6.85
N ASN A 92 7.23 0.33 6.41
CA ASN A 92 8.14 0.48 5.28
C ASN A 92 7.31 0.58 3.99
N CYS A 93 7.25 1.80 3.45
CA CYS A 93 6.53 2.12 2.23
C CYS A 93 7.51 2.46 1.13
N LEU A 94 7.49 1.70 0.04
CA LEU A 94 8.37 1.86 -1.10
C LEU A 94 7.65 2.60 -2.22
N LEU A 95 8.22 3.71 -2.68
CA LEU A 95 7.83 4.35 -3.92
C LEU A 95 8.59 3.67 -5.07
N TYR A 96 7.91 2.77 -5.77
CA TYR A 96 8.46 2.05 -6.92
C TYR A 96 8.15 2.83 -8.20
N TYR A 97 8.95 3.85 -8.43
CA TYR A 97 8.85 4.74 -9.59
C TYR A 97 10.22 5.35 -9.88
N ASP A 98 10.63 5.27 -11.14
CA ASP A 98 11.77 6.04 -11.64
C ASP A 98 11.36 6.62 -13.00
N ALA A 99 11.36 7.94 -13.07
CA ALA A 99 10.98 8.67 -14.28
C ALA A 99 11.96 8.43 -15.43
N ASP A 100 13.24 8.23 -15.10
CA ASP A 100 14.30 8.37 -16.09
C ASP A 100 14.99 7.06 -16.47
N SER A 101 14.84 5.96 -15.73
CA SER A 101 15.51 4.73 -16.09
C SER A 101 14.96 3.43 -15.48
N LYS A 102 14.93 2.40 -16.31
CA LYS A 102 14.84 1.00 -15.89
C LYS A 102 15.89 0.64 -14.83
N ARG A 103 17.06 1.29 -14.89
CA ARG A 103 18.19 1.04 -13.98
C ARG A 103 17.87 1.37 -12.54
N GLY A 104 17.18 2.48 -12.26
CA GLY A 104 16.77 2.83 -10.88
C GLY A 104 15.79 1.82 -10.31
N ARG A 105 14.84 1.34 -11.12
CA ARG A 105 13.91 0.28 -10.72
C ARG A 105 14.61 -1.05 -10.47
N ASP A 106 15.62 -1.40 -11.27
CA ASP A 106 16.39 -2.63 -11.07
C ASP A 106 17.22 -2.58 -9.78
N ILE A 107 17.80 -1.42 -9.43
CA ILE A 107 18.46 -1.20 -8.14
C ILE A 107 17.44 -1.35 -7.00
N CYS A 108 16.24 -0.80 -7.16
CA CYS A 108 15.16 -0.92 -6.20
C CYS A 108 14.76 -2.38 -5.97
N LYS A 109 14.62 -3.17 -7.05
CA LYS A 109 14.34 -4.62 -6.98
C LYS A 109 15.40 -5.38 -6.19
N GLN A 110 16.67 -5.03 -6.38
CA GLN A 110 17.79 -5.72 -5.74
C GLN A 110 17.93 -5.36 -4.24
N HIS A 111 17.63 -4.13 -3.85
CA HIS A 111 18.00 -3.61 -2.53
C HIS A 111 16.82 -3.28 -1.63
N GLU A 112 15.65 -2.97 -2.18
CA GLU A 112 14.53 -2.45 -1.39
C GLU A 112 13.40 -3.46 -1.14
N PHE A 113 13.28 -4.49 -1.97
CA PHE A 113 12.19 -5.46 -1.84
C PHE A 113 12.45 -6.51 -0.77
N TYR A 114 13.65 -7.08 -0.71
CA TYR A 114 13.95 -8.22 0.14
C TYR A 114 14.99 -7.88 1.21
N HIS A 115 14.91 -8.58 2.33
CA HIS A 115 15.98 -8.56 3.31
C HIS A 115 17.25 -9.16 2.69
N LYS A 116 18.41 -8.72 3.19
CA LYS A 116 19.70 -9.27 2.74
C LYS A 116 19.77 -10.77 2.93
N ASP A 117 20.47 -11.45 2.03
CA ASP A 117 20.75 -12.87 2.15
C ASP A 117 21.41 -13.20 3.50
N ILE A 118 21.02 -14.33 4.06
CA ILE A 118 21.50 -14.77 5.37
C ILE A 118 22.55 -15.85 5.15
N LEU A 119 23.70 -15.72 5.83
CA LEU A 119 24.71 -16.76 5.88
C LEU A 119 24.30 -17.80 6.91
N CYS A 120 23.76 -18.93 6.47
CA CYS A 120 23.41 -20.05 7.31
C CYS A 120 24.42 -21.20 7.12
N LYS A 121 25.16 -21.57 8.18
CA LYS A 121 26.12 -22.68 8.17
C LYS A 121 27.13 -22.64 7.00
N GLY A 122 27.61 -21.44 6.64
CA GLY A 122 28.57 -21.25 5.55
C GLY A 122 27.97 -21.22 4.14
N VAL A 123 26.64 -21.28 3.99
CA VAL A 123 25.96 -21.18 2.71
C VAL A 123 25.11 -19.90 2.69
N PHE A 124 25.23 -19.10 1.62
CA PHE A 124 24.34 -17.98 1.40
C PHE A 124 22.96 -18.48 0.98
N VAL A 125 21.97 -18.22 1.82
CA VAL A 125 20.57 -18.51 1.53
C VAL A 125 19.88 -17.23 1.10
N GLN A 126 19.33 -17.22 -0.11
CA GLN A 126 18.58 -16.09 -0.63
C GLN A 126 17.37 -15.82 0.28
N ASN A 127 17.36 -14.64 0.88
CA ASN A 127 16.26 -14.23 1.74
C ASN A 127 15.14 -13.63 0.87
N ARG A 128 14.03 -14.35 0.75
CA ARG A 128 12.83 -13.90 0.03
C ARG A 128 11.80 -13.23 0.93
N ILE A 129 12.16 -12.91 2.16
CA ILE A 129 11.26 -12.17 3.05
C ILE A 129 11.23 -10.72 2.59
N LEU A 130 10.04 -10.27 2.22
CA LEU A 130 9.82 -8.89 1.83
C LEU A 130 9.99 -7.97 3.05
N LYS A 131 10.78 -6.93 2.91
CA LYS A 131 10.95 -5.89 3.94
C LYS A 131 9.98 -4.72 3.76
N THR A 132 9.26 -4.69 2.65
CA THR A 132 8.35 -3.61 2.28
C THR A 132 6.92 -4.02 2.54
N HIS A 133 6.19 -3.23 3.33
CA HIS A 133 4.78 -3.46 3.62
C HIS A 133 3.87 -2.92 2.52
N VAL A 134 4.22 -1.77 1.95
CA VAL A 134 3.41 -1.10 0.92
C VAL A 134 4.29 -0.69 -0.25
N ILE A 135 3.84 -1.02 -1.45
CA ILE A 135 4.49 -0.62 -2.70
C ILE A 135 3.54 0.35 -3.40
N ILE A 136 4.03 1.54 -3.74
CA ILE A 136 3.29 2.56 -4.48
C ILE A 136 3.93 2.70 -5.86
N THR A 137 3.12 2.61 -6.91
CA THR A 137 3.61 2.71 -8.29
C THR A 137 2.60 3.39 -9.21
N SER A 138 3.03 3.80 -10.40
CA SER A 138 2.14 4.32 -11.43
C SER A 138 1.57 3.19 -12.31
N TYR A 139 0.48 3.51 -13.03
CA TYR A 139 -0.10 2.60 -14.02
C TYR A 139 0.92 2.17 -15.08
N GLU A 140 1.70 3.14 -15.55
CA GLU A 140 2.68 2.95 -16.61
C GLU A 140 3.80 2.01 -16.15
N VAL A 141 4.34 2.23 -14.96
CA VAL A 141 5.41 1.39 -14.38
C VAL A 141 4.89 -0.01 -14.04
N PHE A 142 3.67 -0.12 -13.51
CA PHE A 142 3.04 -1.40 -13.24
C PHE A 142 2.93 -2.26 -14.51
N ILE A 143 2.51 -1.66 -15.63
CA ILE A 143 2.41 -2.36 -16.94
C ILE A 143 3.81 -2.74 -17.46
N GLN A 144 4.78 -1.83 -17.37
CA GLN A 144 6.14 -2.08 -17.84
C GLN A 144 6.84 -3.23 -17.10
N ASP A 145 6.61 -3.32 -15.79
CA ASP A 145 7.25 -4.30 -14.91
C ASP A 145 6.27 -5.40 -14.44
N TYR A 146 5.20 -5.63 -15.22
CA TYR A 146 4.14 -6.58 -14.89
C TYR A 146 4.67 -7.97 -14.56
N ASP A 147 5.62 -8.49 -15.35
CA ASP A 147 6.21 -9.82 -15.13
C ASP A 147 6.90 -9.96 -13.76
N PHE A 148 7.51 -8.90 -13.27
CA PHE A 148 8.06 -8.87 -11.92
C PHE A 148 6.96 -8.73 -10.86
N MET A 149 6.00 -7.83 -11.08
CA MET A 149 4.95 -7.52 -10.11
C MET A 149 3.97 -8.68 -9.88
N LYS A 150 3.62 -9.43 -10.94
CA LYS A 150 2.65 -10.55 -10.85
C LYS A 150 3.12 -11.67 -9.92
N ASP A 151 4.44 -11.82 -9.72
CA ASP A 151 5.03 -12.87 -8.89
C ASP A 151 5.14 -12.47 -7.41
N LEU A 152 4.82 -11.22 -7.07
CA LEU A 152 4.80 -10.75 -5.69
C LEU A 152 3.48 -11.16 -5.00
N PRO A 153 3.55 -11.64 -3.74
CA PRO A 153 2.38 -12.17 -3.04
C PRO A 153 1.50 -11.06 -2.45
N PHE A 154 0.99 -10.17 -3.29
CA PHE A 154 0.14 -9.06 -2.84
C PHE A 154 -1.08 -9.55 -2.09
N GLN A 155 -1.28 -9.02 -0.89
CA GLN A 155 -2.45 -9.32 -0.05
C GLN A 155 -3.66 -8.48 -0.43
N HIS A 156 -3.42 -7.26 -0.91
CA HIS A 156 -4.47 -6.37 -1.37
C HIS A 156 -3.91 -5.39 -2.40
N ILE A 157 -4.75 -5.02 -3.37
CA ILE A 157 -4.40 -4.05 -4.42
C ILE A 157 -5.39 -2.88 -4.34
N VAL A 158 -4.85 -1.69 -4.25
CA VAL A 158 -5.59 -0.42 -4.29
C VAL A 158 -5.33 0.24 -5.64
N ILE A 159 -6.40 0.65 -6.30
CA ILE A 159 -6.35 1.34 -7.59
C ILE A 159 -6.98 2.71 -7.41
N ASP A 160 -6.15 3.75 -7.42
CA ASP A 160 -6.58 5.14 -7.34
C ASP A 160 -6.98 5.63 -8.74
N GLU A 161 -8.04 6.46 -8.83
CA GLU A 161 -8.58 6.95 -10.10
C GLU A 161 -8.90 5.81 -11.10
N ALA A 162 -9.58 4.77 -10.63
CA ALA A 162 -9.85 3.53 -11.37
C ALA A 162 -10.59 3.74 -12.72
N HIS A 163 -11.19 4.91 -12.93
CA HIS A 163 -11.78 5.27 -14.23
C HIS A 163 -10.76 5.25 -15.38
N ARG A 164 -9.45 5.38 -15.08
CA ARG A 164 -8.37 5.26 -16.08
C ARG A 164 -8.23 3.85 -16.65
N LEU A 165 -8.80 2.84 -16.00
CA LEU A 165 -8.85 1.46 -16.50
C LEU A 165 -9.92 1.25 -17.58
N LYS A 166 -10.81 2.25 -17.80
CA LYS A 166 -11.77 2.18 -18.88
C LYS A 166 -11.03 2.15 -20.21
N ASN A 167 -11.23 1.07 -20.94
CA ASN A 167 -10.58 0.71 -22.17
C ASN A 167 -10.32 1.90 -23.10
N LYS A 168 -9.06 2.05 -23.48
CA LYS A 168 -8.76 2.53 -24.82
C LYS A 168 -8.99 1.32 -25.76
N THR A 169 -10.21 1.15 -26.24
CA THR A 169 -10.49 0.41 -27.48
C THR A 169 -9.84 1.13 -28.63
#